data_7b0c52b82c4128a9bfb5ec500b01e7b1
#
_entry.id   7b0c52b82c4128a9bfb5ec500b01e7b1
#
_cell.length_a   1.000
_cell.length_b   1.000
_cell.length_c   1.000
_cell.angle_alpha   90.00
_cell.angle_beta   90.00
_cell.angle_gamma   90.00
#
_symmetry.space_group_name_H-M   'P 1'
#
loop_
_entity.id
_entity.type
_entity.pdbx_description
1 polymer ?
#
loop_
_entity_poly.entity_id
_entity_poly.type
_entity_poly.pdbx_seq_one_letter_code
_entity_poly.pdbx_strand_id
1 'polypeptide(L)'
;MTRVLVAGAGPVGLTAALALARRGLEVTVLEAGAVLAAESRASTFHPPTLEMLADLGVVEELMARGLVARTFQYRERRGGVVAELDLSVLADDTPFPFRVQCEQSGLTPILRYHLASLGGEVRFRSPVREVLPHADGVVAVTADGRRVHGDWLVGADGARSAVRRSLGIAFEGMIYPERFLVASTREDLAALIPGLAPVNYLFDPDEWLVLLRTPDHWRVLLPTADGTGDADEMARLPGRLRGVVDREWDVAHASLYRVHQRVAARFRHGRVVLAGDAAHVNNPLGGMGMNSGVHDAVLLAGALADVAAGHDDRLLDQAAEERRAVALTYVRRITHANWERLRDPAARHDDLRALAADPARLRAHLLRTSMIASLRDVPA
;
A
#
# COMPACT_ATOMS: atom_id res chain seq x y z
N MET A 1 -25.50 14.33 14.44
CA MET A 1 -24.37 13.38 14.32
C MET A 1 -23.61 13.76 13.06
N THR A 2 -22.30 13.93 13.13
CA THR A 2 -21.50 14.34 11.96
C THR A 2 -21.44 13.20 10.94
N ARG A 3 -21.77 13.51 9.70
CA ARG A 3 -21.80 12.57 8.58
C ARG A 3 -20.52 12.69 7.73
N VAL A 4 -19.79 11.60 7.57
CA VAL A 4 -18.59 11.54 6.73
C VAL A 4 -18.84 10.63 5.52
N LEU A 5 -18.56 11.18 4.34
CA LEU A 5 -18.52 10.41 3.11
C LEU A 5 -17.12 9.89 2.87
N VAL A 6 -16.99 8.65 2.39
CA VAL A 6 -15.72 8.08 1.96
C VAL A 6 -15.84 7.65 0.50
N ALA A 7 -15.03 8.18 -0.38
CA ALA A 7 -14.99 7.77 -1.78
C ALA A 7 -13.98 6.63 -1.96
N GLY A 8 -14.47 5.44 -2.32
CA GLY A 8 -13.71 4.21 -2.53
C GLY A 8 -13.76 3.22 -1.36
N ALA A 9 -14.08 1.95 -1.65
CA ALA A 9 -14.09 0.82 -0.71
C ALA A 9 -12.85 -0.08 -0.81
N GLY A 10 -11.72 0.49 -1.20
CA GLY A 10 -10.42 -0.15 -1.11
C GLY A 10 -9.92 -0.24 0.35
N PRO A 11 -8.73 -0.85 0.59
CA PRO A 11 -8.21 -1.03 1.95
C PRO A 11 -8.09 0.30 2.71
N VAL A 12 -7.66 1.37 2.06
CA VAL A 12 -7.50 2.69 2.67
C VAL A 12 -8.86 3.32 3.02
N GLY A 13 -9.81 3.31 2.09
CA GLY A 13 -11.12 3.89 2.32
C GLY A 13 -11.92 3.16 3.40
N LEU A 14 -11.89 1.82 3.41
CA LEU A 14 -12.55 1.03 4.45
C LEU A 14 -11.87 1.17 5.81
N THR A 15 -10.53 1.32 5.85
CA THR A 15 -9.82 1.62 7.11
C THR A 15 -10.22 2.99 7.66
N ALA A 16 -10.26 4.03 6.81
CA ALA A 16 -10.74 5.36 7.21
C ALA A 16 -12.20 5.30 7.72
N ALA A 17 -13.06 4.60 6.98
CA ALA A 17 -14.47 4.44 7.34
C ALA A 17 -14.63 3.75 8.71
N LEU A 18 -13.91 2.67 8.95
CA LEU A 18 -13.94 1.96 10.24
C LEU A 18 -13.40 2.83 11.37
N ALA A 19 -12.26 3.52 11.14
CA ALA A 19 -11.65 4.40 12.14
C ALA A 19 -12.59 5.55 12.55
N LEU A 20 -13.34 6.13 11.61
CA LEU A 20 -14.34 7.16 11.84
C LEU A 20 -15.57 6.62 12.58
N ALA A 21 -16.09 5.46 12.14
CA ALA A 21 -17.25 4.83 12.75
C ALA A 21 -16.99 4.43 14.22
N ARG A 22 -15.78 3.93 14.53
CA ARG A 22 -15.35 3.63 15.91
C ARG A 22 -15.29 4.87 16.81
N ARG A 23 -15.17 6.07 16.22
CA ARG A 23 -15.24 7.36 16.92
C ARG A 23 -16.64 7.95 16.96
N GLY A 24 -17.68 7.18 16.57
CA GLY A 24 -19.09 7.57 16.67
C GLY A 24 -19.58 8.48 15.55
N LEU A 25 -18.88 8.59 14.43
CA LEU A 25 -19.36 9.34 13.28
C LEU A 25 -20.24 8.47 12.37
N GLU A 26 -21.22 9.08 11.71
CA GLU A 26 -22.03 8.41 10.68
C GLU A 26 -21.23 8.32 9.38
N VAL A 27 -20.99 7.10 8.88
CA VAL A 27 -20.12 6.90 7.71
C VAL A 27 -20.86 6.24 6.56
N THR A 28 -20.78 6.87 5.38
CA THR A 28 -21.23 6.28 4.11
C THR A 28 -20.06 6.18 3.14
N VAL A 29 -19.73 4.96 2.71
CA VAL A 29 -18.71 4.68 1.68
C VAL A 29 -19.39 4.61 0.32
N LEU A 30 -18.86 5.34 -0.66
CA LEU A 30 -19.30 5.35 -2.06
C LEU A 30 -18.28 4.58 -2.91
N GLU A 31 -18.67 3.39 -3.37
CA GLU A 31 -17.82 2.50 -4.14
C GLU A 31 -18.27 2.43 -5.61
N ALA A 32 -17.30 2.58 -6.51
CA ALA A 32 -17.56 2.53 -7.95
C ALA A 32 -17.93 1.13 -8.45
N GLY A 33 -17.29 0.10 -7.89
CA GLY A 33 -17.51 -1.29 -8.25
C GLY A 33 -18.89 -1.81 -7.85
N ALA A 34 -19.28 -2.92 -8.43
CA ALA A 34 -20.49 -3.65 -8.05
C ALA A 34 -20.29 -4.49 -6.77
N VAL A 35 -19.03 -4.80 -6.47
CA VAL A 35 -18.56 -5.59 -5.33
C VAL A 35 -17.19 -5.06 -4.90
N LEU A 36 -16.67 -5.53 -3.77
CA LEU A 36 -15.27 -5.26 -3.40
C LEU A 36 -14.31 -5.80 -4.46
N ALA A 37 -13.23 -5.09 -4.73
CA ALA A 37 -12.23 -5.50 -5.70
C ALA A 37 -11.57 -6.82 -5.28
N ALA A 38 -11.61 -7.82 -6.16
CA ALA A 38 -10.92 -9.09 -5.97
C ALA A 38 -9.45 -9.02 -6.41
N GLU A 39 -9.12 -8.13 -7.36
CA GLU A 39 -7.75 -7.95 -7.83
C GLU A 39 -6.86 -7.39 -6.72
N SER A 40 -5.75 -8.05 -6.50
CA SER A 40 -4.79 -7.66 -5.48
C SER A 40 -3.55 -7.00 -6.08
N ARG A 41 -3.33 -5.75 -5.73
CA ARG A 41 -2.11 -5.00 -6.10
C ARG A 41 -1.06 -5.04 -5.00
N ALA A 42 -1.49 -4.96 -3.75
CA ALA A 42 -0.64 -4.99 -2.57
C ALA A 42 -0.91 -6.26 -1.74
N SER A 43 0.12 -6.77 -1.08
CA SER A 43 0.02 -8.01 -0.30
C SER A 43 0.95 -8.06 0.92
N THR A 44 1.64 -6.97 1.25
CA THR A 44 2.56 -6.91 2.39
C THR A 44 2.06 -5.92 3.41
N PHE A 45 1.85 -6.35 4.65
CA PHE A 45 1.52 -5.51 5.79
C PHE A 45 2.75 -5.37 6.69
N HIS A 46 3.15 -4.13 6.94
CA HIS A 46 4.28 -3.78 7.79
C HIS A 46 3.87 -3.65 9.26
N PRO A 47 4.82 -3.74 10.23
CA PRO A 47 4.56 -3.66 11.66
C PRO A 47 3.60 -2.54 12.08
N PRO A 48 3.81 -1.26 11.74
CA PRO A 48 2.90 -0.19 12.20
C PRO A 48 1.48 -0.30 11.64
N THR A 49 1.35 -0.86 10.43
CA THR A 49 0.03 -1.12 9.86
C THR A 49 -0.70 -2.19 10.66
N LEU A 50 0.02 -3.25 11.11
CA LEU A 50 -0.55 -4.29 11.97
C LEU A 50 -0.97 -3.72 13.32
N GLU A 51 -0.19 -2.81 13.91
CA GLU A 51 -0.54 -2.10 15.15
C GLU A 51 -1.84 -1.29 14.96
N MET A 52 -1.94 -0.49 13.91
CA MET A 52 -3.15 0.28 13.61
C MET A 52 -4.38 -0.62 13.36
N LEU A 53 -4.19 -1.77 12.70
CA LEU A 53 -5.26 -2.74 12.51
C LEU A 53 -5.63 -3.48 13.80
N ALA A 54 -4.67 -3.65 14.74
CA ALA A 54 -4.96 -4.15 16.09
C ALA A 54 -5.81 -3.17 16.88
N ASP A 55 -5.49 -1.88 16.86
CA ASP A 55 -6.28 -0.82 17.48
C ASP A 55 -7.71 -0.75 16.89
N LEU A 56 -7.85 -1.08 15.61
CA LEU A 56 -9.15 -1.20 14.94
C LEU A 56 -9.84 -2.55 15.19
N GLY A 57 -9.20 -3.48 15.94
CA GLY A 57 -9.78 -4.78 16.30
C GLY A 57 -9.94 -5.78 15.15
N VAL A 58 -9.09 -5.66 14.10
CA VAL A 58 -9.19 -6.48 12.88
C VAL A 58 -7.92 -7.28 12.55
N VAL A 59 -6.84 -7.11 13.31
CA VAL A 59 -5.53 -7.71 12.99
C VAL A 59 -5.55 -9.23 13.09
N GLU A 60 -6.25 -9.81 14.07
CA GLU A 60 -6.31 -11.25 14.28
C GLU A 60 -6.95 -11.97 13.10
N GLU A 61 -8.04 -11.40 12.56
CA GLU A 61 -8.70 -11.96 11.37
C GLU A 61 -7.81 -11.86 10.12
N LEU A 62 -7.03 -10.78 9.99
CA LEU A 62 -6.05 -10.63 8.92
C LEU A 62 -4.92 -11.64 9.06
N MET A 63 -4.38 -11.82 10.27
CA MET A 63 -3.30 -12.77 10.55
C MET A 63 -3.75 -14.22 10.29
N ALA A 64 -4.99 -14.56 10.63
CA ALA A 64 -5.56 -15.88 10.35
C ALA A 64 -5.67 -16.20 8.85
N ARG A 65 -5.73 -15.18 8.01
CA ARG A 65 -5.78 -15.31 6.53
C ARG A 65 -4.42 -15.16 5.86
N GLY A 66 -3.45 -14.57 6.55
CA GLY A 66 -2.15 -14.22 5.99
C GLY A 66 -1.03 -15.20 6.38
N LEU A 67 0.14 -14.95 5.82
CA LEU A 67 1.38 -15.65 6.16
C LEU A 67 2.30 -14.70 6.92
N VAL A 68 2.78 -15.12 8.08
CA VAL A 68 3.78 -14.38 8.85
C VAL A 68 5.15 -14.55 8.18
N ALA A 69 5.75 -13.44 7.76
CA ALA A 69 7.09 -13.38 7.20
C ALA A 69 8.04 -12.68 8.19
N ARG A 70 8.83 -13.46 8.92
CA ARG A 70 9.80 -12.94 9.90
C ARG A 70 11.07 -12.44 9.24
N THR A 71 11.42 -13.02 8.10
CA THR A 71 12.61 -12.67 7.34
C THR A 71 12.29 -12.31 5.90
N PHE A 72 13.19 -11.58 5.27
CA PHE A 72 13.21 -11.41 3.83
C PHE A 72 14.66 -11.45 3.33
N GLN A 73 14.85 -11.79 2.05
CA GLN A 73 16.16 -12.05 1.50
C GLN A 73 16.50 -11.13 0.34
N TYR A 74 17.78 -10.81 0.26
CA TYR A 74 18.46 -10.39 -0.96
C TYR A 74 19.23 -11.59 -1.50
N ARG A 75 19.06 -11.90 -2.78
CA ARG A 75 19.62 -13.09 -3.43
C ARG A 75 20.23 -12.74 -4.77
N GLU A 76 21.23 -13.49 -5.18
CA GLU A 76 21.57 -13.62 -6.59
C GLU A 76 20.72 -14.73 -7.21
N ARG A 77 20.32 -14.56 -8.48
CA ARG A 77 19.50 -15.55 -9.19
C ARG A 77 20.21 -16.92 -9.28
N ARG A 78 21.53 -16.93 -9.46
CA ARG A 78 22.34 -18.15 -9.53
C ARG A 78 23.22 -18.39 -8.30
N GLY A 79 23.57 -17.34 -7.58
CA GLY A 79 24.48 -17.39 -6.44
C GLY A 79 23.82 -17.69 -5.09
N GLY A 80 22.49 -17.69 -5.02
CA GLY A 80 21.76 -17.96 -3.79
C GLY A 80 21.62 -16.74 -2.87
N VAL A 81 21.59 -16.97 -1.55
CA VAL A 81 21.36 -15.92 -0.54
C VAL A 81 22.59 -15.01 -0.41
N VAL A 82 22.41 -13.72 -0.64
CA VAL A 82 23.40 -12.66 -0.35
C VAL A 82 23.28 -12.21 1.10
N ALA A 83 22.05 -11.92 1.55
CA ALA A 83 21.76 -11.52 2.91
C ALA A 83 20.31 -11.89 3.26
N GLU A 84 20.11 -12.36 4.49
CA GLU A 84 18.80 -12.52 5.09
C GLU A 84 18.64 -11.49 6.20
N LEU A 85 17.53 -10.75 6.19
CA LEU A 85 17.24 -9.70 7.14
C LEU A 85 16.08 -10.17 8.04
N ASP A 86 16.39 -10.36 9.32
CA ASP A 86 15.45 -10.83 10.34
C ASP A 86 14.80 -9.65 11.05
N LEU A 87 13.46 -9.56 10.96
CA LEU A 87 12.69 -8.52 11.63
C LEU A 87 12.59 -8.73 13.15
N SER A 88 12.98 -9.88 13.69
CA SER A 88 12.94 -10.15 15.14
C SER A 88 13.77 -9.13 15.94
N VAL A 89 14.77 -8.50 15.33
CA VAL A 89 15.56 -7.41 15.96
C VAL A 89 14.72 -6.18 16.33
N LEU A 90 13.46 -6.11 15.85
CA LEU A 90 12.49 -5.05 16.17
C LEU A 90 11.57 -5.41 17.36
N ALA A 91 11.82 -6.51 18.09
CA ALA A 91 10.92 -6.97 19.15
C ALA A 91 10.70 -5.96 20.28
N ASP A 92 11.68 -5.10 20.53
CA ASP A 92 11.56 -4.00 21.52
C ASP A 92 10.86 -2.75 20.95
N ASP A 93 10.63 -2.70 19.64
CA ASP A 93 10.06 -1.54 18.95
C ASP A 93 8.59 -1.73 18.58
N THR A 94 8.12 -2.96 18.44
CA THR A 94 6.78 -3.28 17.97
C THR A 94 6.32 -4.65 18.48
N PRO A 95 5.03 -4.82 18.82
CA PRO A 95 4.47 -6.14 19.10
C PRO A 95 4.39 -7.07 17.88
N PHE A 96 4.61 -6.52 16.67
CA PHE A 96 4.60 -7.26 15.41
C PHE A 96 5.97 -7.21 14.71
N PRO A 97 7.04 -7.86 15.26
CA PRO A 97 8.38 -7.83 14.64
C PRO A 97 8.44 -8.76 13.41
N PHE A 98 7.52 -8.58 12.47
CA PHE A 98 7.36 -9.36 11.24
C PHE A 98 6.48 -8.63 10.24
N ARG A 99 6.39 -9.13 9.03
CA ARG A 99 5.40 -8.73 8.04
C ARG A 99 4.31 -9.79 7.91
N VAL A 100 3.10 -9.38 7.55
CA VAL A 100 2.06 -10.33 7.13
C VAL A 100 1.90 -10.22 5.62
N GLN A 101 2.00 -11.37 4.96
CA GLN A 101 1.73 -11.48 3.53
C GLN A 101 0.28 -11.94 3.37
N CYS A 102 -0.57 -11.04 2.94
CA CYS A 102 -1.97 -11.30 2.64
C CYS A 102 -2.41 -10.33 1.55
N GLU A 103 -3.17 -10.81 0.60
CA GLU A 103 -3.68 -9.93 -0.44
C GLU A 103 -4.64 -8.89 0.14
N GLN A 104 -4.62 -7.66 -0.40
CA GLN A 104 -5.52 -6.59 0.07
C GLN A 104 -7.00 -6.99 0.02
N SER A 105 -7.37 -7.90 -0.90
CA SER A 105 -8.70 -8.50 -0.99
C SER A 105 -9.05 -9.36 0.22
N GLY A 106 -8.08 -9.82 1.01
CA GLY A 106 -8.29 -10.49 2.29
C GLY A 106 -8.69 -9.52 3.41
N LEU A 107 -8.18 -8.28 3.39
CA LEU A 107 -8.47 -7.27 4.41
C LEU A 107 -9.83 -6.58 4.19
N THR A 108 -10.18 -6.25 2.95
CA THR A 108 -11.37 -5.41 2.68
C THR A 108 -12.70 -6.01 3.14
N PRO A 109 -12.96 -7.34 3.05
CA PRO A 109 -14.15 -7.94 3.61
C PRO A 109 -14.24 -7.85 5.14
N ILE A 110 -13.09 -7.98 5.83
CA ILE A 110 -13.00 -7.85 7.29
C ILE A 110 -13.41 -6.43 7.70
N LEU A 111 -12.77 -5.42 7.12
CA LEU A 111 -13.06 -4.01 7.41
C LEU A 111 -14.53 -3.67 7.14
N ARG A 112 -15.08 -4.15 6.02
CA ARG A 112 -16.49 -3.94 5.68
C ARG A 112 -17.44 -4.58 6.69
N TYR A 113 -17.14 -5.80 7.16
CA TYR A 113 -17.93 -6.49 8.17
C TYR A 113 -17.98 -5.68 9.48
N HIS A 114 -16.81 -5.26 9.97
CA HIS A 114 -16.74 -4.45 11.20
C HIS A 114 -17.37 -3.06 11.02
N LEU A 115 -17.22 -2.43 9.87
CA LEU A 115 -17.91 -1.17 9.56
C LEU A 115 -19.43 -1.32 9.62
N ALA A 116 -19.97 -2.39 9.02
CA ALA A 116 -21.41 -2.65 9.03
C ALA A 116 -21.96 -2.93 10.45
N SER A 117 -21.18 -3.59 11.32
CA SER A 117 -21.57 -3.82 12.72
C SER A 117 -21.69 -2.53 13.54
N LEU A 118 -21.04 -1.45 13.09
CA LEU A 118 -21.13 -0.11 13.69
C LEU A 118 -22.17 0.79 12.99
N GLY A 119 -22.96 0.23 12.07
CA GLY A 119 -23.99 0.97 11.32
C GLY A 119 -23.46 1.74 10.10
N GLY A 120 -22.17 1.59 9.74
CA GLY A 120 -21.64 2.21 8.53
C GLY A 120 -22.12 1.48 7.27
N GLU A 121 -22.33 2.24 6.19
CA GLU A 121 -22.89 1.76 4.94
C GLU A 121 -21.86 1.79 3.81
N VAL A 122 -21.86 0.76 2.95
CA VAL A 122 -21.13 0.76 1.67
C VAL A 122 -22.12 0.73 0.52
N ARG A 123 -22.19 1.81 -0.24
CA ARG A 123 -23.01 1.95 -1.46
C ARG A 123 -22.19 1.60 -2.67
N PHE A 124 -22.38 0.40 -3.18
CA PHE A 124 -21.80 -0.05 -4.44
C PHE A 124 -22.45 0.63 -5.66
N ARG A 125 -21.81 0.54 -6.82
CA ARG A 125 -22.24 1.19 -8.07
C ARG A 125 -22.52 2.69 -7.88
N SER A 126 -21.69 3.34 -7.07
CA SER A 126 -21.80 4.75 -6.71
C SER A 126 -20.49 5.50 -6.97
N PRO A 127 -19.95 5.47 -8.23
CA PRO A 127 -18.72 6.13 -8.55
C PRO A 127 -18.85 7.65 -8.38
N VAL A 128 -18.04 8.23 -7.51
CA VAL A 128 -17.94 9.67 -7.35
C VAL A 128 -17.31 10.26 -8.60
N ARG A 129 -17.99 11.20 -9.25
CA ARG A 129 -17.53 11.97 -10.41
C ARG A 129 -17.00 13.35 -10.03
N GLU A 130 -17.71 14.00 -9.10
CA GLU A 130 -17.46 15.38 -8.73
C GLU A 130 -17.71 15.58 -7.23
N VAL A 131 -16.96 16.49 -6.63
CA VAL A 131 -17.13 16.90 -5.25
C VAL A 131 -17.30 18.41 -5.20
N LEU A 132 -18.35 18.88 -4.53
CA LEU A 132 -18.69 20.28 -4.36
C LEU A 132 -18.56 20.64 -2.87
N PRO A 133 -17.41 21.21 -2.44
CA PRO A 133 -17.26 21.69 -1.06
C PRO A 133 -18.10 22.96 -0.83
N HIS A 134 -18.67 23.08 0.38
CA HIS A 134 -19.37 24.25 0.87
C HIS A 134 -18.80 24.66 2.24
N ALA A 135 -19.21 25.81 2.76
CA ALA A 135 -18.76 26.28 4.07
C ALA A 135 -19.08 25.27 5.19
N ASP A 136 -20.23 24.66 5.15
CA ASP A 136 -20.82 23.82 6.21
C ASP A 136 -20.88 22.34 5.84
N GLY A 137 -20.39 21.93 4.65
CA GLY A 137 -20.45 20.53 4.24
C GLY A 137 -19.86 20.28 2.88
N VAL A 138 -20.16 19.11 2.35
CA VAL A 138 -19.70 18.65 1.04
C VAL A 138 -20.81 17.87 0.34
N VAL A 139 -20.89 18.00 -0.98
CA VAL A 139 -21.77 17.18 -1.81
C VAL A 139 -20.92 16.34 -2.74
N ALA A 140 -21.02 15.02 -2.63
CA ALA A 140 -20.51 14.08 -3.61
C ALA A 140 -21.56 13.85 -4.70
N VAL A 141 -21.17 14.06 -5.96
CA VAL A 141 -22.03 13.81 -7.13
C VAL A 141 -21.54 12.51 -7.78
N THR A 142 -22.41 11.51 -7.84
CA THR A 142 -22.11 10.22 -8.49
C THR A 142 -22.28 10.32 -10.02
N ALA A 143 -21.74 9.34 -10.75
CA ALA A 143 -21.78 9.36 -12.22
C ALA A 143 -23.22 9.32 -12.80
N ASP A 144 -24.16 8.75 -12.07
CA ASP A 144 -25.59 8.77 -12.42
C ASP A 144 -26.33 10.04 -12.00
N GLY A 145 -25.60 11.03 -11.48
CA GLY A 145 -26.12 12.35 -11.11
C GLY A 145 -26.75 12.45 -9.71
N ARG A 146 -26.76 11.37 -8.92
CA ARG A 146 -27.22 11.45 -7.53
C ARG A 146 -26.30 12.36 -6.71
N ARG A 147 -26.88 13.11 -5.78
CA ARG A 147 -26.18 14.01 -4.86
C ARG A 147 -26.23 13.42 -3.46
N VAL A 148 -25.07 13.17 -2.87
CA VAL A 148 -24.95 12.64 -1.50
C VAL A 148 -24.30 13.72 -0.65
N HIS A 149 -24.99 14.13 0.42
CA HIS A 149 -24.55 15.18 1.31
C HIS A 149 -23.84 14.62 2.54
N GLY A 150 -22.78 15.28 2.95
CA GLY A 150 -22.02 15.00 4.17
C GLY A 150 -21.42 16.26 4.75
N ASP A 151 -20.98 16.20 5.99
CA ASP A 151 -20.24 17.29 6.62
C ASP A 151 -18.75 17.28 6.18
N TRP A 152 -18.22 16.08 5.91
CA TRP A 152 -16.84 15.84 5.50
C TRP A 152 -16.77 14.76 4.40
N LEU A 153 -15.66 14.74 3.66
CA LEU A 153 -15.37 13.68 2.69
C LEU A 153 -13.90 13.24 2.75
N VAL A 154 -13.70 11.91 2.78
CA VAL A 154 -12.39 11.30 2.60
C VAL A 154 -12.30 10.74 1.18
N GLY A 155 -11.39 11.27 0.37
CA GLY A 155 -11.08 10.76 -0.97
C GLY A 155 -10.04 9.65 -0.89
N ALA A 156 -10.46 8.40 -1.05
CA ALA A 156 -9.64 7.19 -1.11
C ALA A 156 -9.92 6.37 -2.38
N ASP A 157 -10.23 7.06 -3.47
CA ASP A 157 -10.71 6.54 -4.75
C ASP A 157 -9.56 6.22 -5.74
N GLY A 158 -8.35 5.99 -5.20
CA GLY A 158 -7.20 5.43 -5.88
C GLY A 158 -6.44 6.41 -6.79
N ALA A 159 -5.45 5.90 -7.50
CA ALA A 159 -4.50 6.69 -8.29
C ALA A 159 -5.15 7.63 -9.33
N ARG A 160 -6.31 7.22 -9.88
CA ARG A 160 -7.12 8.02 -10.81
C ARG A 160 -8.22 8.80 -10.10
N SER A 161 -7.98 9.24 -8.86
CA SER A 161 -8.95 9.90 -8.00
C SER A 161 -9.78 10.97 -8.74
N ALA A 162 -11.10 10.77 -8.77
CA ALA A 162 -12.05 11.77 -9.25
C ALA A 162 -12.20 12.90 -8.23
N VAL A 163 -12.13 12.59 -6.94
CA VAL A 163 -12.15 13.57 -5.84
C VAL A 163 -11.02 14.57 -6.02
N ARG A 164 -9.75 14.09 -6.16
CA ARG A 164 -8.59 14.96 -6.36
C ARG A 164 -8.74 15.84 -7.60
N ARG A 165 -9.13 15.25 -8.74
CA ARG A 165 -9.30 15.99 -9.98
C ARG A 165 -10.42 17.03 -9.94
N SER A 166 -11.56 16.68 -9.34
CA SER A 166 -12.70 17.59 -9.16
C SER A 166 -12.33 18.85 -8.37
N LEU A 167 -11.40 18.71 -7.42
CA LEU A 167 -10.90 19.83 -6.61
C LEU A 167 -9.73 20.59 -7.26
N GLY A 168 -9.34 20.24 -8.48
CA GLY A 168 -8.21 20.87 -9.17
C GLY A 168 -6.87 20.69 -8.46
N ILE A 169 -6.71 19.64 -7.64
CA ILE A 169 -5.47 19.38 -6.89
C ILE A 169 -4.46 18.74 -7.84
N ALA A 170 -3.33 19.39 -8.06
CA ALA A 170 -2.24 18.87 -8.87
C ALA A 170 -1.67 17.57 -8.30
N PHE A 171 -1.20 16.68 -9.17
CA PHE A 171 -0.59 15.39 -8.83
C PHE A 171 0.79 15.31 -9.45
N GLU A 172 1.76 15.84 -8.73
CA GLU A 172 3.11 16.10 -9.22
C GLU A 172 4.03 14.92 -8.97
N GLY A 173 5.01 14.74 -9.87
CA GLY A 173 5.99 13.69 -9.74
C GLY A 173 6.51 13.17 -11.08
N MET A 174 6.93 11.91 -11.10
CA MET A 174 7.57 11.27 -12.25
C MET A 174 6.91 9.93 -12.61
N ILE A 175 7.20 9.47 -13.81
CA ILE A 175 6.92 8.11 -14.27
C ILE A 175 8.27 7.40 -14.35
N TYR A 176 8.36 6.19 -13.80
CA TYR A 176 9.55 5.38 -13.96
C TYR A 176 9.70 4.89 -15.41
N PRO A 177 10.93 4.69 -15.87
CA PRO A 177 11.18 4.23 -17.25
C PRO A 177 10.79 2.77 -17.49
N GLU A 178 10.41 2.06 -16.44
CA GLU A 178 10.03 0.65 -16.48
C GLU A 178 8.56 0.48 -16.09
N ARG A 179 7.92 -0.47 -16.75
CA ARG A 179 6.65 -1.05 -16.31
C ARG A 179 6.96 -2.30 -15.47
N PHE A 180 6.02 -2.74 -14.68
CA PHE A 180 6.14 -3.98 -13.93
C PHE A 180 5.13 -5.00 -14.45
N LEU A 181 5.66 -6.14 -14.87
CA LEU A 181 4.90 -7.35 -15.15
C LEU A 181 4.81 -8.16 -13.85
N VAL A 182 3.61 -8.42 -13.39
CA VAL A 182 3.35 -9.22 -12.20
C VAL A 182 2.63 -10.49 -12.61
N ALA A 183 3.24 -11.63 -12.33
CA ALA A 183 2.62 -12.94 -12.51
C ALA A 183 2.36 -13.58 -11.14
N SER A 184 1.16 -14.14 -10.96
CA SER A 184 0.80 -14.96 -9.80
C SER A 184 0.76 -16.42 -10.24
N THR A 185 1.50 -17.28 -9.55
CA THR A 185 1.59 -18.72 -9.86
C THR A 185 1.21 -19.55 -8.66
N ARG A 186 0.64 -20.75 -8.91
CA ARG A 186 0.38 -21.78 -7.90
C ARG A 186 1.56 -22.69 -7.65
N GLU A 187 2.64 -22.54 -8.41
CA GLU A 187 3.86 -23.32 -8.18
C GLU A 187 4.41 -23.09 -6.76
N ASP A 188 4.83 -24.17 -6.12
CA ASP A 188 5.52 -24.06 -4.81
C ASP A 188 6.99 -23.73 -5.03
N LEU A 189 7.29 -22.44 -5.18
CA LEU A 189 8.67 -21.98 -5.39
C LEU A 189 9.58 -22.29 -4.20
N ALA A 190 9.06 -22.43 -2.99
CA ALA A 190 9.86 -22.78 -1.82
C ALA A 190 10.39 -24.22 -1.90
N ALA A 191 9.62 -25.13 -2.51
CA ALA A 191 10.07 -26.49 -2.77
C ALA A 191 11.08 -26.56 -3.95
N LEU A 192 11.02 -25.60 -4.87
CA LEU A 192 11.85 -25.58 -6.07
C LEU A 192 13.16 -24.81 -5.92
N ILE A 193 13.19 -23.81 -5.04
CA ILE A 193 14.35 -22.95 -4.79
C ILE A 193 14.77 -23.12 -3.32
N PRO A 194 15.90 -23.78 -3.04
CA PRO A 194 16.31 -24.07 -1.66
C PRO A 194 16.48 -22.80 -0.83
N GLY A 195 15.88 -22.82 0.40
CA GLY A 195 16.01 -21.75 1.37
C GLY A 195 15.32 -20.44 0.97
N LEU A 196 14.28 -20.48 0.13
CA LEU A 196 13.54 -19.29 -0.30
C LEU A 196 12.69 -18.75 0.85
N ALA A 197 12.89 -17.48 1.23
CA ALA A 197 12.05 -16.78 2.20
C ALA A 197 10.71 -16.37 1.57
N PRO A 198 9.71 -15.96 2.37
CA PRO A 198 8.44 -15.45 1.82
C PRO A 198 8.58 -14.19 0.93
N VAL A 199 9.63 -13.39 1.15
CA VAL A 199 9.92 -12.18 0.34
C VAL A 199 11.37 -12.20 -0.09
N ASN A 200 11.61 -12.09 -1.39
CA ASN A 200 12.96 -12.16 -1.96
C ASN A 200 13.15 -11.10 -3.04
N TYR A 201 14.23 -10.35 -2.93
CA TYR A 201 14.72 -9.43 -3.94
C TYR A 201 15.92 -10.10 -4.63
N LEU A 202 15.76 -10.43 -5.90
CA LEU A 202 16.78 -11.15 -6.67
C LEU A 202 17.54 -10.21 -7.57
N PHE A 203 18.83 -10.17 -7.38
CA PHE A 203 19.77 -9.52 -8.28
C PHE A 203 20.10 -10.44 -9.46
N ASP A 204 20.16 -9.86 -10.63
CA ASP A 204 20.61 -10.53 -11.84
C ASP A 204 21.16 -9.46 -12.79
N PRO A 205 22.30 -9.68 -13.48
CA PRO A 205 22.89 -8.71 -14.40
C PRO A 205 21.95 -8.31 -15.54
N ASP A 206 21.13 -9.24 -16.00
CA ASP A 206 20.22 -9.02 -17.12
C ASP A 206 18.84 -8.54 -16.67
N GLU A 207 18.32 -9.08 -15.55
CA GLU A 207 16.97 -8.81 -15.12
C GLU A 207 16.76 -9.11 -13.63
N TRP A 208 16.69 -8.05 -12.80
CA TRP A 208 16.27 -8.22 -11.39
C TRP A 208 14.80 -8.63 -11.30
N LEU A 209 14.42 -9.29 -10.21
CA LEU A 209 13.03 -9.65 -9.94
C LEU A 209 12.71 -9.71 -8.44
N VAL A 210 11.44 -9.73 -8.10
CA VAL A 210 10.97 -9.96 -6.74
C VAL A 210 10.07 -11.18 -6.71
N LEU A 211 10.34 -12.11 -5.77
CA LEU A 211 9.47 -13.24 -5.46
C LEU A 211 8.80 -12.99 -4.12
N LEU A 212 7.48 -13.11 -4.09
CA LEU A 212 6.69 -12.80 -2.93
C LEU A 212 5.60 -13.84 -2.72
N ARG A 213 5.63 -14.53 -1.56
CA ARG A 213 4.64 -15.51 -1.17
C ARG A 213 3.39 -14.82 -0.64
N THR A 214 2.22 -15.23 -1.12
CA THR A 214 0.91 -14.97 -0.51
C THR A 214 0.28 -16.32 -0.11
N PRO A 215 -0.82 -16.37 0.65
CA PRO A 215 -1.43 -17.63 1.03
C PRO A 215 -1.68 -18.59 -0.13
N ASP A 216 -2.20 -18.06 -1.25
CA ASP A 216 -2.64 -18.89 -2.38
C ASP A 216 -1.62 -18.95 -3.53
N HIS A 217 -0.67 -18.00 -3.60
CA HIS A 217 0.20 -17.84 -4.77
C HIS A 217 1.62 -17.43 -4.38
N TRP A 218 2.55 -17.69 -5.29
CA TRP A 218 3.77 -16.91 -5.42
C TRP A 218 3.56 -15.82 -6.47
N ARG A 219 4.01 -14.61 -6.17
CA ARG A 219 3.98 -13.48 -7.10
C ARG A 219 5.39 -13.19 -7.57
N VAL A 220 5.56 -13.09 -8.88
CA VAL A 220 6.81 -12.74 -9.54
C VAL A 220 6.66 -11.35 -10.13
N LEU A 221 7.45 -10.39 -9.65
CA LEU A 221 7.55 -9.04 -10.19
C LEU A 221 8.75 -8.97 -11.12
N LEU A 222 8.54 -8.58 -12.36
CA LEU A 222 9.57 -8.45 -13.39
C LEU A 222 9.56 -7.02 -13.96
N PRO A 223 10.70 -6.31 -14.04
CA PRO A 223 10.80 -5.04 -14.73
C PRO A 223 10.62 -5.25 -16.23
N THR A 224 10.04 -4.30 -16.92
CA THR A 224 9.75 -4.38 -18.35
C THR A 224 9.96 -3.01 -18.99
N ALA A 225 10.70 -2.95 -20.10
CA ALA A 225 10.96 -1.71 -20.82
C ALA A 225 9.66 -1.05 -21.31
N ASP A 226 9.57 0.27 -21.26
CA ASP A 226 8.37 1.01 -21.65
C ASP A 226 8.09 0.98 -23.17
N GLY A 227 9.07 0.60 -23.99
CA GLY A 227 8.96 0.60 -25.46
C GLY A 227 8.33 -0.65 -26.08
N THR A 228 8.03 -1.69 -25.31
CA THR A 228 7.44 -2.94 -25.82
C THR A 228 5.93 -2.97 -25.68
N GLY A 229 5.22 -3.64 -26.59
CA GLY A 229 3.76 -3.82 -26.53
C GLY A 229 3.35 -4.71 -25.35
N ASP A 230 2.14 -4.48 -24.80
CA ASP A 230 1.64 -5.30 -23.68
C ASP A 230 1.50 -6.78 -24.10
N ALA A 231 1.03 -7.03 -25.34
CA ALA A 231 0.89 -8.38 -25.89
C ALA A 231 2.24 -9.08 -26.06
N ASP A 232 3.27 -8.35 -26.48
CA ASP A 232 4.64 -8.89 -26.65
C ASP A 232 5.24 -9.29 -25.32
N GLU A 233 5.06 -8.44 -24.28
CA GLU A 233 5.56 -8.75 -22.93
C GLU A 233 4.84 -9.95 -22.32
N MET A 234 3.52 -10.06 -22.53
CA MET A 234 2.77 -11.24 -22.08
C MET A 234 3.20 -12.51 -22.83
N ALA A 235 3.51 -12.41 -24.12
CA ALA A 235 4.04 -13.55 -24.89
C ALA A 235 5.43 -14.00 -24.43
N ARG A 236 6.26 -13.09 -23.91
CA ARG A 236 7.59 -13.37 -23.36
C ARG A 236 7.56 -14.00 -21.96
N LEU A 237 6.46 -13.80 -21.20
CA LEU A 237 6.37 -14.20 -19.81
C LEU A 237 6.76 -15.67 -19.55
N PRO A 238 6.28 -16.69 -20.32
CA PRO A 238 6.68 -18.08 -20.06
C PRO A 238 8.19 -18.30 -20.14
N GLY A 239 8.87 -17.68 -21.10
CA GLY A 239 10.34 -17.74 -21.22
C GLY A 239 11.07 -17.10 -20.06
N ARG A 240 10.59 -15.95 -19.57
CA ARG A 240 11.14 -15.23 -18.42
C ARG A 240 10.99 -16.05 -17.14
N LEU A 241 9.83 -16.69 -16.91
CA LEU A 241 9.57 -17.56 -15.76
C LEU A 241 10.45 -18.82 -15.80
N ARG A 242 10.62 -19.47 -16.98
CA ARG A 242 11.58 -20.57 -17.13
C ARG A 242 13.01 -20.16 -16.78
N GLY A 243 13.38 -18.92 -17.01
CA GLY A 243 14.67 -18.39 -16.56
C GLY A 243 14.80 -18.33 -15.03
N VAL A 244 13.72 -18.32 -14.25
CA VAL A 244 13.75 -18.37 -12.77
C VAL A 244 13.88 -19.82 -12.30
N VAL A 245 13.00 -20.71 -12.79
CA VAL A 245 13.04 -22.15 -12.59
C VAL A 245 12.69 -22.80 -13.93
N ASP A 246 13.57 -23.65 -14.45
CA ASP A 246 13.44 -24.27 -15.78
C ASP A 246 12.33 -25.32 -15.81
N ARG A 247 11.10 -24.83 -15.93
CA ARG A 247 9.88 -25.63 -16.07
C ARG A 247 8.74 -24.79 -16.67
N GLU A 248 7.69 -25.46 -17.09
CA GLU A 248 6.41 -24.79 -17.37
C GLU A 248 5.76 -24.37 -16.04
N TRP A 249 5.15 -23.17 -16.03
CA TRP A 249 4.55 -22.57 -14.83
C TRP A 249 3.02 -22.53 -14.94
N ASP A 250 2.32 -22.92 -13.87
CA ASP A 250 0.88 -22.66 -13.72
C ASP A 250 0.66 -21.19 -13.31
N VAL A 251 0.47 -20.32 -14.31
CA VAL A 251 0.21 -18.89 -14.09
C VAL A 251 -1.28 -18.66 -13.93
N ALA A 252 -1.72 -18.37 -12.72
CA ALA A 252 -3.12 -18.09 -12.40
C ALA A 252 -3.57 -16.71 -12.91
N HIS A 253 -2.68 -15.70 -12.85
CA HIS A 253 -2.96 -14.34 -13.30
C HIS A 253 -1.67 -13.63 -13.67
N ALA A 254 -1.74 -12.75 -14.66
CA ALA A 254 -0.65 -11.83 -14.99
C ALA A 254 -1.21 -10.46 -15.35
N SER A 255 -0.48 -9.41 -14.95
CA SER A 255 -0.84 -8.02 -15.24
C SER A 255 0.40 -7.16 -15.45
N LEU A 256 0.27 -6.14 -16.29
CA LEU A 256 1.32 -5.19 -16.60
C LEU A 256 0.84 -3.78 -16.22
N TYR A 257 1.66 -3.02 -15.51
CA TYR A 257 1.30 -1.66 -15.12
C TYR A 257 2.48 -0.71 -15.12
N ARG A 258 2.20 0.57 -15.39
CA ARG A 258 3.18 1.65 -15.29
C ARG A 258 3.39 2.05 -13.84
N VAL A 259 4.65 2.28 -13.50
CA VAL A 259 5.04 2.71 -12.17
C VAL A 259 5.13 4.24 -12.12
N HIS A 260 4.37 4.81 -11.22
CA HIS A 260 4.32 6.25 -10.97
C HIS A 260 4.84 6.57 -9.57
N GLN A 261 5.46 7.74 -9.46
CA GLN A 261 5.85 8.34 -8.20
C GLN A 261 5.27 9.76 -8.18
N ARG A 262 4.12 9.93 -7.57
CA ARG A 262 3.40 11.21 -7.55
C ARG A 262 2.82 11.50 -6.19
N VAL A 263 2.76 12.80 -5.83
CA VAL A 263 2.14 13.27 -4.58
C VAL A 263 1.22 14.44 -4.90
N ALA A 264 0.04 14.46 -4.29
CA ALA A 264 -0.89 15.56 -4.41
C ALA A 264 -0.30 16.84 -3.80
N ALA A 265 -0.55 17.99 -4.43
CA ALA A 265 -0.06 19.28 -3.98
C ALA A 265 -0.53 19.63 -2.54
N ARG A 266 -1.65 19.06 -2.12
CA ARG A 266 -2.20 19.15 -0.76
C ARG A 266 -3.05 17.92 -0.47
N PHE A 267 -3.10 17.49 0.81
CA PHE A 267 -3.94 16.36 1.26
C PHE A 267 -5.27 16.82 1.85
N ARG A 268 -5.43 18.13 2.14
CA ARG A 268 -6.69 18.72 2.56
C ARG A 268 -7.12 19.84 1.63
N HIS A 269 -8.43 19.96 1.38
CA HIS A 269 -9.08 21.09 0.72
C HIS A 269 -10.44 21.35 1.36
N GLY A 270 -10.51 22.32 2.26
CA GLY A 270 -11.70 22.61 3.04
C GLY A 270 -12.13 21.38 3.84
N ARG A 271 -13.35 20.89 3.59
CA ARG A 271 -13.93 19.71 4.24
C ARG A 271 -13.63 18.39 3.54
N VAL A 272 -12.62 18.38 2.68
CA VAL A 272 -12.19 17.17 1.96
C VAL A 272 -10.76 16.84 2.30
N VAL A 273 -10.47 15.58 2.65
CA VAL A 273 -9.12 15.04 2.79
C VAL A 273 -8.87 13.93 1.80
N LEU A 274 -7.62 13.78 1.33
CA LEU A 274 -7.17 12.70 0.45
C LEU A 274 -6.30 11.72 1.23
N ALA A 275 -6.46 10.42 0.98
CA ALA A 275 -5.67 9.36 1.61
C ALA A 275 -5.26 8.29 0.58
N GLY A 276 -4.12 7.64 0.82
CA GLY A 276 -3.58 6.57 -0.01
C GLY A 276 -3.34 6.99 -1.45
N ASP A 277 -3.61 6.11 -2.41
CA ASP A 277 -3.34 6.36 -3.84
C ASP A 277 -4.03 7.61 -4.40
N ALA A 278 -5.10 8.09 -3.78
CA ALA A 278 -5.72 9.36 -4.15
C ALA A 278 -4.81 10.56 -3.80
N ALA A 279 -4.01 10.45 -2.75
CA ALA A 279 -3.09 11.46 -2.25
C ALA A 279 -1.65 11.25 -2.77
N HIS A 280 -1.17 10.02 -2.83
CA HIS A 280 0.18 9.70 -3.31
C HIS A 280 0.26 8.29 -3.88
N VAL A 281 1.06 8.13 -4.92
CA VAL A 281 1.45 6.84 -5.50
C VAL A 281 2.97 6.72 -5.53
N ASN A 282 3.48 5.53 -5.32
CA ASN A 282 4.91 5.26 -5.27
C ASN A 282 5.26 3.95 -5.99
N ASN A 283 6.56 3.76 -6.22
CA ASN A 283 7.12 2.51 -6.68
C ASN A 283 6.77 1.38 -5.68
N PRO A 284 6.33 0.19 -6.13
CA PRO A 284 5.88 -0.90 -5.26
C PRO A 284 7.00 -1.59 -4.46
N LEU A 285 8.28 -1.33 -4.79
CA LEU A 285 9.42 -1.98 -4.14
C LEU A 285 9.53 -1.59 -2.67
N GLY A 286 9.36 -2.57 -1.80
CA GLY A 286 9.30 -2.40 -0.35
C GLY A 286 7.89 -2.48 0.24
N GLY A 287 6.84 -2.53 -0.59
CA GLY A 287 5.45 -2.73 -0.12
C GLY A 287 4.88 -1.56 0.68
N MET A 288 5.32 -0.32 0.44
CA MET A 288 4.98 0.83 1.28
C MET A 288 3.66 1.52 0.93
N GLY A 289 3.17 1.43 -0.32
CA GLY A 289 2.03 2.23 -0.79
C GLY A 289 0.75 2.00 0.01
N MET A 290 0.27 0.76 0.08
CA MET A 290 -0.92 0.41 0.87
C MET A 290 -0.72 0.74 2.35
N ASN A 291 0.44 0.43 2.91
CA ASN A 291 0.75 0.69 4.32
C ASN A 291 0.70 2.19 4.63
N SER A 292 1.36 3.03 3.83
CA SER A 292 1.27 4.49 3.99
C SER A 292 -0.17 4.99 3.87
N GLY A 293 -0.96 4.42 2.93
CA GLY A 293 -2.38 4.76 2.81
C GLY A 293 -3.22 4.37 4.02
N VAL A 294 -2.94 3.24 4.67
CA VAL A 294 -3.59 2.85 5.95
C VAL A 294 -3.19 3.82 7.06
N HIS A 295 -1.92 4.21 7.12
CA HIS A 295 -1.47 5.22 8.09
C HIS A 295 -2.18 6.57 7.85
N ASP A 296 -2.31 7.01 6.60
CA ASP A 296 -3.09 8.20 6.26
C ASP A 296 -4.53 8.08 6.76
N ALA A 297 -5.17 6.93 6.45
CA ALA A 297 -6.56 6.67 6.81
C ALA A 297 -6.81 6.79 8.32
N VAL A 298 -5.95 6.18 9.14
CA VAL A 298 -6.11 6.17 10.60
C VAL A 298 -5.83 7.56 11.20
N LEU A 299 -4.73 8.20 10.77
CA LEU A 299 -4.30 9.48 11.34
C LEU A 299 -5.22 10.64 10.92
N LEU A 300 -5.60 10.69 9.63
CA LEU A 300 -6.55 11.69 9.15
C LEU A 300 -7.95 11.48 9.71
N ALA A 301 -8.39 10.22 9.88
CA ALA A 301 -9.68 9.92 10.53
C ALA A 301 -9.67 10.35 12.00
N GLY A 302 -8.55 10.19 12.71
CA GLY A 302 -8.38 10.69 14.07
C GLY A 302 -8.54 12.19 14.16
N ALA A 303 -7.74 12.94 13.41
CA ALA A 303 -7.78 14.39 13.40
C ALA A 303 -9.14 14.93 12.92
N LEU A 304 -9.77 14.30 11.92
CA LEU A 304 -11.09 14.68 11.45
C LEU A 304 -12.15 14.48 12.55
N ALA A 305 -12.10 13.38 13.28
CA ALA A 305 -13.02 13.12 14.38
C ALA A 305 -12.88 14.15 15.52
N ASP A 306 -11.64 14.53 15.86
CA ASP A 306 -11.36 15.56 16.87
C ASP A 306 -11.95 16.91 16.43
N VAL A 307 -11.72 17.32 15.18
CA VAL A 307 -12.32 18.53 14.61
C VAL A 307 -13.87 18.46 14.58
N ALA A 308 -14.44 17.31 14.24
CA ALA A 308 -15.87 17.09 14.26
C ALA A 308 -16.47 17.15 15.69
N ALA A 309 -15.66 16.86 16.70
CA ALA A 309 -16.02 17.00 18.11
C ALA A 309 -15.86 18.46 18.65
N GLY A 310 -15.41 19.40 17.81
CA GLY A 310 -15.29 20.81 18.12
C GLY A 310 -13.88 21.27 18.51
N HIS A 311 -12.86 20.41 18.31
CA HIS A 311 -11.46 20.83 18.47
C HIS A 311 -11.01 21.75 17.32
N ASP A 312 -9.85 22.35 17.49
CA ASP A 312 -9.27 23.29 16.52
C ASP A 312 -9.10 22.65 15.13
N ASP A 313 -9.63 23.31 14.12
CA ASP A 313 -9.59 22.85 12.71
C ASP A 313 -8.15 22.68 12.17
N ARG A 314 -7.19 23.40 12.76
CA ARG A 314 -5.76 23.26 12.45
C ARG A 314 -5.20 21.86 12.70
N LEU A 315 -5.78 21.06 13.58
CA LEU A 315 -5.36 19.67 13.81
C LEU A 315 -5.43 18.83 12.53
N LEU A 316 -6.46 19.04 11.72
CA LEU A 316 -6.60 18.32 10.45
C LEU A 316 -5.63 18.85 9.38
N ASP A 317 -5.32 20.15 9.39
CA ASP A 317 -4.30 20.73 8.51
C ASP A 317 -2.92 20.16 8.83
N GLN A 318 -2.56 20.10 10.12
CA GLN A 318 -1.30 19.52 10.58
C GLN A 318 -1.19 18.04 10.17
N ALA A 319 -2.18 17.23 10.48
CA ALA A 319 -2.19 15.82 10.08
C ALA A 319 -2.07 15.63 8.57
N ALA A 320 -2.75 16.45 7.77
CA ALA A 320 -2.68 16.40 6.32
C ALA A 320 -1.29 16.77 5.79
N GLU A 321 -0.65 17.80 6.34
CA GLU A 321 0.70 18.21 5.92
C GLU A 321 1.77 17.23 6.39
N GLU A 322 1.67 16.69 7.60
CA GLU A 322 2.56 15.63 8.10
C GLU A 322 2.51 14.39 7.20
N ARG A 323 1.31 13.93 6.83
CA ARG A 323 1.17 12.78 5.93
C ARG A 323 1.74 13.07 4.55
N ARG A 324 1.52 14.30 4.04
CA ARG A 324 2.10 14.74 2.78
C ARG A 324 3.65 14.80 2.85
N ALA A 325 4.21 15.32 3.94
CA ALA A 325 5.65 15.35 4.17
C ALA A 325 6.24 13.93 4.21
N VAL A 326 5.60 12.97 4.89
CA VAL A 326 6.00 11.55 4.90
C VAL A 326 5.98 10.96 3.48
N ALA A 327 4.97 11.24 2.67
CA ALA A 327 4.91 10.76 1.29
C ALA A 327 6.08 11.31 0.44
N LEU A 328 6.42 12.60 0.61
CA LEU A 328 7.48 13.28 -0.15
C LEU A 328 8.89 12.90 0.29
N THR A 329 9.14 12.88 1.60
CA THR A 329 10.50 12.77 2.15
C THR A 329 10.87 11.35 2.54
N TYR A 330 9.91 10.54 2.91
CA TYR A 330 10.13 9.20 3.44
C TYR A 330 9.78 8.10 2.41
N VAL A 331 8.51 7.97 2.05
CA VAL A 331 8.06 6.88 1.15
C VAL A 331 8.75 6.98 -0.20
N ARG A 332 8.76 8.17 -0.82
CA ARG A 332 9.41 8.41 -2.10
C ARG A 332 10.89 8.05 -2.05
N ARG A 333 11.63 8.51 -1.04
CA ARG A 333 13.08 8.28 -0.93
C ARG A 333 13.41 6.79 -0.78
N ILE A 334 12.69 6.07 0.09
CA ILE A 334 13.01 4.66 0.36
C ILE A 334 12.64 3.78 -0.83
N THR A 335 11.47 3.98 -1.42
CA THR A 335 11.05 3.19 -2.58
C THR A 335 11.94 3.44 -3.80
N HIS A 336 12.41 4.67 -3.99
CA HIS A 336 13.38 4.98 -5.03
C HIS A 336 14.74 4.33 -4.77
N ALA A 337 15.26 4.42 -3.56
CA ALA A 337 16.53 3.75 -3.18
C ALA A 337 16.45 2.22 -3.32
N ASN A 338 15.29 1.60 -3.07
CA ASN A 338 15.10 0.18 -3.32
C ASN A 338 15.17 -0.15 -4.83
N TRP A 339 14.61 0.71 -5.68
CA TRP A 339 14.68 0.56 -7.13
C TRP A 339 16.11 0.71 -7.66
N GLU A 340 16.88 1.73 -7.21
CA GLU A 340 18.28 1.90 -7.55
C GLU A 340 19.14 0.70 -7.12
N ARG A 341 18.87 0.18 -5.89
CA ARG A 341 19.61 -0.96 -5.35
C ARG A 341 19.48 -2.22 -6.22
N LEU A 342 18.30 -2.51 -6.74
CA LEU A 342 18.07 -3.69 -7.57
C LEU A 342 18.73 -3.59 -8.95
N ARG A 343 18.95 -2.37 -9.45
CA ARG A 343 19.56 -2.13 -10.77
C ARG A 343 21.10 -2.15 -10.77
N ASP A 344 21.72 -2.01 -9.60
CA ASP A 344 23.19 -2.02 -9.46
C ASP A 344 23.61 -3.12 -8.48
N PRO A 345 23.72 -4.37 -8.95
CA PRO A 345 23.99 -5.51 -8.09
C PRO A 345 25.43 -5.57 -7.57
N ALA A 346 26.42 -5.11 -8.36
CA ALA A 346 27.83 -5.37 -8.08
C ALA A 346 28.38 -4.59 -6.87
N ALA A 347 27.86 -3.39 -6.61
CA ALA A 347 28.44 -2.47 -5.63
C ALA A 347 28.01 -2.71 -4.17
N ARG A 348 27.08 -3.67 -3.88
CA ARG A 348 26.35 -3.66 -2.59
C ARG A 348 26.21 -5.00 -1.88
N HIS A 349 26.74 -6.10 -2.39
CA HIS A 349 26.62 -7.41 -1.72
C HIS A 349 27.33 -7.42 -0.37
N ASP A 350 28.52 -6.85 -0.29
CA ASP A 350 29.28 -6.78 0.96
C ASP A 350 28.60 -5.86 1.99
N ASP A 351 28.00 -4.76 1.54
CA ASP A 351 27.20 -3.88 2.42
C ASP A 351 25.95 -4.59 2.97
N LEU A 352 25.28 -5.42 2.17
CA LEU A 352 24.13 -6.20 2.62
C LEU A 352 24.53 -7.32 3.60
N ARG A 353 25.66 -7.99 3.35
CA ARG A 353 26.23 -8.98 4.27
C ARG A 353 26.62 -8.33 5.59
N ALA A 354 27.33 -7.20 5.53
CA ALA A 354 27.72 -6.43 6.71
C ALA A 354 26.49 -5.89 7.48
N LEU A 355 25.44 -5.48 6.77
CA LEU A 355 24.18 -5.05 7.38
C LEU A 355 23.50 -6.21 8.14
N ALA A 356 23.41 -7.38 7.52
CA ALA A 356 22.79 -8.56 8.12
C ALA A 356 23.59 -9.11 9.33
N ALA A 357 24.91 -8.92 9.33
CA ALA A 357 25.82 -9.37 10.39
C ALA A 357 25.84 -8.45 11.63
N ASP A 358 25.34 -7.21 11.53
CA ASP A 358 25.35 -6.21 12.60
C ASP A 358 23.92 -5.92 13.09
N PRO A 359 23.50 -6.45 14.26
CA PRO A 359 22.13 -6.27 14.77
C PRO A 359 21.73 -4.81 14.96
N ALA A 360 22.64 -3.92 15.37
CA ALA A 360 22.35 -2.51 15.58
C ALA A 360 22.10 -1.77 14.27
N ARG A 361 22.93 -2.02 13.26
CA ARG A 361 22.75 -1.50 11.89
C ARG A 361 21.49 -2.06 11.24
N LEU A 362 21.24 -3.37 11.43
CA LEU A 362 20.04 -4.04 10.92
C LEU A 362 18.78 -3.43 11.53
N ARG A 363 18.74 -3.27 12.87
CA ARG A 363 17.62 -2.62 13.54
C ARG A 363 17.38 -1.20 13.02
N ALA A 364 18.40 -0.37 12.91
CA ALA A 364 18.29 0.99 12.39
C ALA A 364 17.80 1.01 10.92
N HIS A 365 18.23 0.06 10.10
CA HIS A 365 17.75 -0.13 8.74
C HIS A 365 16.28 -0.54 8.69
N LEU A 366 15.89 -1.53 9.51
CA LEU A 366 14.54 -2.07 9.54
C LEU A 366 13.53 -1.09 10.13
N LEU A 367 13.88 -0.27 11.13
CA LEU A 367 13.04 0.82 11.62
C LEU A 367 12.60 1.74 10.47
N ARG A 368 13.53 2.05 9.57
CA ARG A 368 13.21 2.86 8.38
C ARG A 368 12.41 2.06 7.34
N THR A 369 12.90 0.90 6.92
CA THR A 369 12.30 0.16 5.80
C THR A 369 11.01 -0.57 6.16
N SER A 370 10.68 -0.71 7.45
CA SER A 370 9.38 -1.21 7.95
C SER A 370 8.42 -0.08 8.34
N MET A 371 8.73 1.17 8.01
CA MET A 371 7.89 2.35 8.22
C MET A 371 7.67 2.77 9.69
N ILE A 372 8.36 2.15 10.67
CA ILE A 372 8.25 2.53 12.08
C ILE A 372 8.75 3.96 12.29
N ALA A 373 9.90 4.31 11.71
CA ALA A 373 10.46 5.65 11.82
C ALA A 373 9.58 6.74 11.19
N SER A 374 8.75 6.41 10.18
CA SER A 374 7.84 7.39 9.55
C SER A 374 6.71 7.90 10.46
N LEU A 375 6.50 7.24 11.60
CA LEU A 375 5.48 7.61 12.60
C LEU A 375 6.11 8.20 13.89
N ARG A 376 7.42 8.01 14.09
CA ARG A 376 8.13 8.49 15.27
C ARG A 376 8.95 9.75 14.99
N ASP A 377 9.56 9.80 13.82
CA ASP A 377 10.46 10.87 13.39
C ASP A 377 9.80 11.63 12.22
N VAL A 378 8.73 12.37 12.48
CA VAL A 378 8.28 13.39 11.52
C VAL A 378 9.27 14.54 11.66
N PRO A 379 10.12 14.83 10.65
CA PRO A 379 10.98 16.00 10.71
C PRO A 379 10.09 17.24 10.79
N ALA A 380 10.34 18.07 11.79
CA ALA A 380 9.75 19.40 11.90
C ALA A 380 10.11 20.26 10.67
#